data_7878a6f47edec12b98a7fe2515405ff8
#
_entry.id   7878a6f47edec12b98a7fe2515405ff8
#
_cell.length_a   1.000
_cell.length_b   1.000
_cell.length_c   1.000
_cell.angle_alpha   90.00
_cell.angle_beta   90.00
_cell.angle_gamma   90.00
#
_symmetry.space_group_name_H-M   'P 1'
#
loop_
_entity.id
_entity.type
_entity.pdbx_description
1 polymer ?
#
loop_
_entity_poly.entity_id
_entity_poly.type
_entity_poly.pdbx_seq_one_letter_code
_entity_poly.pdbx_strand_id
1 'polypeptide(L)'
;MAVADLYTLTNSRDPLTSSNDFYRLRQYGLYGSIQLDYRRWSFLNITGRNDWSSTLPVDNNSYFYPSVTASVLLSEAFGWRSKAVNYLKIRGGWSQVGADANPYQLATVFTSETAFNGNPLQSSSTIGMNPNLKPEKTSSIEAGFEAAFWDNRLCLDFTYYKTDSRNQILKLATTAASGYTSQVRNAGHIRNRGYEIQLGAVPIQTSKGFRWNLDLNYGANSSKVVKLDDEGLITSYQLYSSGIQILASVGEAYGTLFGTSYVRDANGNVVVDANGLPKISTTNKTLGKFTPDWTGGISNTFSYRSLSLSFLIDASVGGSIFSNTNKTGKYTGVLANTLSGRDAEHGGLWYYTAAMGNNVRLPESPSYSVSSDGLYYAQVNGQSTRVYQDGIMVEGVTESGSKNEEVVSAEKYYHRIYSIAEANVYDASYVKLREVALSYRLPRLWTQKLHLQEASVTLTGRNLWTIYKLSLIHISEPTRRTPIS
;
A
#
# COMPACT_ATOMS: atom_id res chain seq x y z
N MET A 1 19.71 -24.48 -22.98
CA MET A 1 20.70 -25.54 -22.66
C MET A 1 21.23 -26.11 -23.96
N ALA A 2 22.53 -26.38 -24.07
CA ALA A 2 23.14 -26.97 -25.27
C ALA A 2 22.84 -28.49 -25.35
N VAL A 3 22.79 -29.16 -24.23
CA VAL A 3 22.43 -30.59 -24.11
C VAL A 3 21.22 -30.70 -23.22
N ALA A 4 20.17 -31.42 -23.66
CA ALA A 4 18.94 -31.60 -22.88
C ALA A 4 19.27 -32.40 -21.59
N ASP A 5 18.53 -32.09 -20.52
CA ASP A 5 18.59 -32.75 -19.20
C ASP A 5 19.94 -32.67 -18.46
N LEU A 6 20.88 -31.86 -18.94
CA LEU A 6 22.14 -31.60 -18.27
C LEU A 6 22.12 -30.21 -17.61
N TYR A 7 21.88 -30.12 -16.30
CA TYR A 7 21.69 -28.90 -15.53
C TYR A 7 23.04 -28.42 -14.92
N THR A 8 23.94 -27.89 -15.75
CA THR A 8 25.21 -27.29 -15.34
C THR A 8 25.38 -25.91 -15.97
N LEU A 9 26.13 -25.01 -15.33
CA LEU A 9 26.42 -23.68 -15.87
C LEU A 9 27.16 -23.75 -17.21
N THR A 10 28.01 -24.75 -17.40
CA THR A 10 28.77 -24.96 -18.64
C THR A 10 27.89 -25.42 -19.81
N ASN A 11 26.66 -25.90 -19.54
CA ASN A 11 25.67 -26.27 -20.55
C ASN A 11 24.74 -25.13 -20.97
N SER A 12 25.10 -23.87 -20.65
CA SER A 12 24.35 -22.71 -21.13
C SER A 12 24.55 -22.55 -22.63
N ARG A 13 23.46 -22.35 -23.38
CA ARG A 13 23.49 -22.04 -24.80
C ARG A 13 24.01 -20.61 -25.05
N ASP A 14 23.61 -19.69 -24.17
CA ASP A 14 24.04 -18.29 -24.23
C ASP A 14 25.26 -18.09 -23.33
N PRO A 15 26.13 -17.14 -23.64
CA PRO A 15 27.25 -16.78 -22.77
C PRO A 15 26.75 -16.43 -21.35
N LEU A 16 27.45 -16.97 -20.36
CA LEU A 16 27.14 -16.62 -18.97
C LEU A 16 27.62 -15.20 -18.70
N THR A 17 26.71 -14.37 -18.20
CA THR A 17 27.05 -13.06 -17.64
C THR A 17 27.21 -13.19 -16.12
N SER A 18 28.34 -12.77 -15.60
CA SER A 18 28.57 -12.69 -14.15
C SER A 18 28.63 -11.23 -13.75
N SER A 19 27.95 -10.88 -12.66
CA SER A 19 28.08 -9.57 -12.02
C SER A 19 28.55 -9.75 -10.57
N ASN A 20 29.36 -8.82 -10.12
CA ASN A 20 29.78 -8.73 -8.73
C ASN A 20 29.60 -7.29 -8.30
N ASP A 21 28.57 -7.03 -7.52
CA ASP A 21 28.27 -5.69 -7.04
C ASP A 21 28.87 -5.50 -5.64
N PHE A 22 29.69 -4.48 -5.52
CA PHE A 22 30.26 -4.08 -4.24
C PHE A 22 29.94 -2.61 -3.98
N TYR A 23 29.37 -2.32 -2.82
CA TYR A 23 29.18 -0.94 -2.38
C TYR A 23 29.72 -0.75 -0.95
N ARG A 24 30.22 0.45 -0.70
CA ARG A 24 30.75 0.87 0.59
C ARG A 24 30.07 2.16 1.02
N LEU A 25 29.45 2.12 2.19
CA LEU A 25 28.98 3.29 2.93
C LEU A 25 29.83 3.45 4.19
N ARG A 26 30.29 4.67 4.44
CA ARG A 26 30.90 5.05 5.71
C ARG A 26 30.17 6.27 6.26
N GLN A 27 29.65 6.14 7.46
CA GLN A 27 28.95 7.20 8.17
C GLN A 27 29.44 7.26 9.61
N TYR A 28 29.61 8.44 10.14
CA TYR A 28 29.91 8.68 11.54
C TYR A 28 29.16 9.92 12.00
N GLY A 29 28.81 9.96 13.30
CA GLY A 29 28.03 11.04 13.87
C GLY A 29 28.47 11.39 15.28
N LEU A 30 28.33 12.67 15.59
CA LEU A 30 28.49 13.20 16.93
C LEU A 30 27.15 13.74 17.41
N TYR A 31 26.74 13.39 18.63
CA TYR A 31 25.49 13.87 19.20
C TYR A 31 25.67 14.34 20.63
N GLY A 32 24.80 15.23 21.06
CA GLY A 32 24.69 15.70 22.42
C GLY A 32 23.24 15.96 22.79
N SER A 33 22.93 15.84 24.08
CA SER A 33 21.61 16.12 24.63
C SER A 33 21.73 16.89 25.94
N ILE A 34 20.81 17.83 26.14
CA ILE A 34 20.61 18.58 27.38
C ILE A 34 19.19 18.34 27.83
N GLN A 35 19.03 17.79 29.02
CA GLN A 35 17.74 17.59 29.65
C GLN A 35 17.64 18.46 30.90
N LEU A 36 16.61 19.28 30.97
CA LEU A 36 16.33 20.19 32.04
C LEU A 36 14.99 19.83 32.66
N ASP A 37 15.02 19.55 33.96
CA ASP A 37 13.83 19.26 34.75
C ASP A 37 13.64 20.36 35.80
N TYR A 38 12.47 20.98 35.81
CA TYR A 38 12.13 21.99 36.78
C TYR A 38 10.97 21.52 37.67
N ARG A 39 11.25 21.40 38.94
CA ARG A 39 10.28 21.05 40.00
C ARG A 39 9.42 19.81 39.69
N ARG A 40 9.91 18.86 38.88
CA ARG A 40 9.23 17.63 38.45
C ARG A 40 7.96 17.80 37.63
N TRP A 41 7.64 19.03 37.21
CA TRP A 41 6.45 19.28 36.41
C TRP A 41 6.74 19.92 35.03
N SER A 42 7.93 20.48 34.84
CA SER A 42 8.33 21.02 33.55
C SER A 42 9.62 20.36 33.07
N PHE A 43 9.61 19.89 31.83
CA PHE A 43 10.71 19.16 31.22
C PHE A 43 11.03 19.79 29.87
N LEU A 44 12.30 20.05 29.64
CA LEU A 44 12.83 20.51 28.38
C LEU A 44 13.98 19.60 27.95
N ASN A 45 13.88 19.05 26.75
CA ASN A 45 14.96 18.26 26.16
C ASN A 45 15.40 18.90 24.85
N ILE A 46 16.70 19.19 24.75
CA ILE A 46 17.34 19.77 23.58
C ILE A 46 18.37 18.77 23.09
N THR A 47 18.29 18.37 21.84
CA THR A 47 19.29 17.47 21.24
C THR A 47 19.87 18.07 19.99
N GLY A 48 21.10 17.75 19.70
CA GLY A 48 21.76 18.07 18.44
C GLY A 48 22.63 16.91 18.00
N ARG A 49 22.54 16.59 16.71
CA ARG A 49 23.40 15.59 16.10
C ARG A 49 23.95 16.12 14.80
N ASN A 50 25.23 15.85 14.54
CA ASN A 50 25.85 16.09 13.27
C ASN A 50 26.36 14.77 12.70
N ASP A 51 25.95 14.45 11.48
CA ASP A 51 26.43 13.27 10.77
C ASP A 51 27.29 13.68 9.56
N TRP A 52 28.25 12.80 9.24
CA TRP A 52 29.09 12.88 8.05
C TRP A 52 28.93 11.59 7.26
N SER A 53 28.59 11.71 5.97
CA SER A 53 28.39 10.56 5.11
C SER A 53 29.32 10.58 3.89
N SER A 54 29.89 9.42 3.56
CA SER A 54 30.71 9.24 2.36
C SER A 54 29.93 9.22 1.04
N THR A 55 28.58 9.23 1.11
CA THR A 55 27.70 9.22 -0.07
C THR A 55 27.36 10.60 -0.57
N LEU A 56 27.74 11.62 0.17
CA LEU A 56 27.56 13.03 -0.18
C LEU A 56 28.90 13.68 -0.56
N PRO A 57 28.88 14.74 -1.39
CA PRO A 57 30.09 15.46 -1.77
C PRO A 57 30.73 16.14 -0.55
N VAL A 58 32.01 16.34 -0.56
CA VAL A 58 32.81 16.91 0.56
C VAL A 58 32.18 18.19 1.12
N ASP A 59 31.68 19.05 0.25
CA ASP A 59 31.08 20.33 0.64
C ASP A 59 29.71 20.19 1.30
N ASN A 60 29.02 19.05 1.16
CA ASN A 60 27.71 18.79 1.70
C ASN A 60 27.62 17.49 2.52
N ASN A 61 28.74 16.86 2.85
CA ASN A 61 28.76 15.57 3.53
C ASN A 61 28.42 15.65 5.02
N SER A 62 28.46 16.84 5.58
CA SER A 62 28.16 17.14 6.98
C SER A 62 26.79 17.78 7.10
N TYR A 63 25.93 17.24 7.93
CA TYR A 63 24.59 17.78 8.14
C TYR A 63 24.18 17.69 9.62
N PHE A 64 23.74 18.84 10.11
CA PHE A 64 23.31 19.02 11.50
C PHE A 64 21.78 18.99 11.60
N TYR A 65 21.28 18.27 12.59
CA TYR A 65 19.85 18.22 12.87
C TYR A 65 19.56 18.28 14.36
N PRO A 66 18.92 19.38 14.79
CA PRO A 66 18.50 19.61 16.17
C PRO A 66 17.10 19.09 16.45
N SER A 67 16.82 18.87 17.75
CA SER A 67 15.44 18.79 18.24
C SER A 67 15.27 19.51 19.54
N VAL A 68 14.06 20.01 19.77
CA VAL A 68 13.62 20.62 21.02
C VAL A 68 12.25 20.06 21.37
N THR A 69 12.12 19.45 22.54
CA THR A 69 10.84 18.96 23.05
C THR A 69 10.61 19.53 24.44
N ALA A 70 9.40 19.99 24.69
CA ALA A 70 8.98 20.48 26.00
C ALA A 70 7.71 19.77 26.44
N SER A 71 7.59 19.52 27.73
CA SER A 71 6.35 19.04 28.33
C SER A 71 6.13 19.63 29.70
N VAL A 72 4.86 19.82 30.05
CA VAL A 72 4.43 20.37 31.32
C VAL A 72 3.37 19.49 31.93
N LEU A 73 3.60 19.06 33.14
CA LEU A 73 2.68 18.28 33.94
C LEU A 73 1.77 19.24 34.74
N LEU A 74 0.66 19.62 34.12
CA LEU A 74 -0.24 20.64 34.66
C LEU A 74 -0.84 20.20 36.02
N SER A 75 -1.14 18.91 36.17
CA SER A 75 -1.64 18.38 37.42
C SER A 75 -0.68 18.60 38.59
N GLU A 76 0.63 18.49 38.37
CA GLU A 76 1.63 18.77 39.40
C GLU A 76 1.92 20.27 39.53
N ALA A 77 1.99 21.01 38.44
CA ALA A 77 2.25 22.44 38.41
C ALA A 77 1.22 23.22 39.26
N PHE A 78 -0.05 22.83 39.13
CA PHE A 78 -1.16 23.47 39.86
C PHE A 78 -1.56 22.72 41.14
N GLY A 79 -0.85 21.63 41.50
CA GLY A 79 -1.16 20.85 42.70
C GLY A 79 -2.56 20.24 42.65
N TRP A 80 -3.08 19.85 41.51
CA TRP A 80 -4.41 19.25 41.39
C TRP A 80 -4.51 17.93 42.13
N ARG A 81 -5.47 17.83 43.01
CA ARG A 81 -5.75 16.61 43.82
C ARG A 81 -7.17 16.11 43.57
N SER A 82 -7.64 16.30 42.32
CA SER A 82 -9.00 15.90 41.90
C SER A 82 -9.04 14.44 41.50
N LYS A 83 -10.02 13.70 42.00
CA LYS A 83 -10.31 12.34 41.49
C LYS A 83 -10.87 12.34 40.08
N ALA A 84 -11.47 13.46 39.63
CA ALA A 84 -12.01 13.59 38.30
C ALA A 84 -10.90 13.70 37.25
N VAL A 85 -9.87 14.53 37.53
CA VAL A 85 -8.68 14.69 36.67
C VAL A 85 -7.46 14.50 37.56
N ASN A 86 -6.83 13.34 37.54
CA ASN A 86 -5.70 13.03 38.38
C ASN A 86 -4.34 13.18 37.66
N TYR A 87 -4.36 13.31 36.38
CA TYR A 87 -3.16 13.53 35.58
C TYR A 87 -3.51 14.34 34.32
N LEU A 88 -2.74 15.39 34.04
CA LEU A 88 -2.81 16.14 32.79
C LEU A 88 -1.42 16.66 32.43
N LYS A 89 -0.93 16.25 31.28
CA LYS A 89 0.34 16.65 30.70
C LYS A 89 0.11 17.20 29.30
N ILE A 90 0.70 18.33 28.99
CA ILE A 90 0.79 18.84 27.63
C ILE A 90 2.23 18.69 27.13
N ARG A 91 2.39 18.44 25.83
CA ARG A 91 3.69 18.30 25.21
C ARG A 91 3.71 18.95 23.84
N GLY A 92 4.88 19.41 23.45
CA GLY A 92 5.13 19.91 22.11
C GLY A 92 6.60 19.76 21.76
N GLY A 93 6.87 19.67 20.48
CA GLY A 93 8.22 19.50 19.99
C GLY A 93 8.39 19.92 18.56
N TRP A 94 9.61 20.28 18.25
CA TRP A 94 10.10 20.48 16.91
C TRP A 94 11.38 19.70 16.72
N SER A 95 11.51 19.02 15.57
CA SER A 95 12.70 18.26 15.26
C SER A 95 13.05 18.36 13.78
N GLN A 96 14.33 18.22 13.50
CA GLN A 96 14.83 17.99 12.15
C GLN A 96 15.53 16.63 12.09
N VAL A 97 15.46 15.97 10.92
CA VAL A 97 16.22 14.76 10.60
C VAL A 97 16.80 14.94 9.22
N GLY A 98 18.07 14.57 9.06
CA GLY A 98 18.75 14.49 7.77
C GLY A 98 18.84 13.05 7.30
N ALA A 99 18.88 12.85 5.99
CA ALA A 99 19.22 11.57 5.37
C ALA A 99 20.21 11.79 4.23
N ASP A 100 21.14 10.86 4.06
CA ASP A 100 22.14 10.90 3.02
C ASP A 100 21.66 10.22 1.72
N ALA A 101 22.51 10.21 0.70
CA ALA A 101 22.27 9.58 -0.60
C ALA A 101 22.61 8.09 -0.56
N ASN A 102 22.08 7.34 -1.51
CA ASN A 102 22.62 6.02 -1.81
C ASN A 102 24.07 6.12 -2.32
N PRO A 103 24.90 5.09 -2.12
CA PRO A 103 26.26 5.08 -2.64
C PRO A 103 26.34 5.31 -4.16
N TYR A 104 27.39 5.99 -4.59
CA TYR A 104 27.75 6.18 -6.01
C TYR A 104 26.78 7.01 -6.85
N GLN A 105 26.06 7.94 -6.24
CA GLN A 105 25.18 8.88 -6.95
C GLN A 105 25.83 10.23 -7.32
N LEU A 106 27.13 10.41 -7.04
CA LEU A 106 27.85 11.66 -7.27
C LEU A 106 28.50 11.75 -8.65
N ALA A 107 28.85 10.63 -9.25
CA ALA A 107 29.54 10.59 -10.54
C ALA A 107 28.91 9.57 -11.48
N THR A 108 28.72 9.97 -12.73
CA THR A 108 28.30 9.05 -13.80
C THR A 108 29.51 8.18 -14.19
N VAL A 109 29.31 6.86 -14.20
CA VAL A 109 30.32 5.87 -14.53
C VAL A 109 29.92 5.11 -15.79
N PHE A 110 30.93 4.54 -16.46
CA PHE A 110 30.69 3.61 -17.57
C PHE A 110 30.47 2.20 -17.06
N THR A 111 29.54 1.48 -17.69
CA THR A 111 29.28 0.07 -17.42
C THR A 111 30.01 -0.78 -18.46
N SER A 112 30.75 -1.80 -18.01
CA SER A 112 31.35 -2.76 -18.92
C SER A 112 30.30 -3.67 -19.51
N GLU A 113 30.27 -3.77 -20.83
CA GLU A 113 29.37 -4.63 -21.58
C GLU A 113 30.07 -5.90 -22.06
N THR A 114 29.30 -6.85 -22.61
CA THR A 114 29.85 -8.04 -23.23
C THR A 114 30.76 -7.64 -24.40
N ALA A 115 32.02 -8.14 -24.41
CA ALA A 115 33.00 -7.84 -25.46
C ALA A 115 32.45 -8.22 -26.84
N PHE A 116 32.63 -7.34 -27.82
CA PHE A 116 32.28 -7.61 -29.22
C PHE A 116 33.53 -7.96 -30.02
N ASN A 117 33.57 -9.13 -30.61
CA ASN A 117 34.74 -9.64 -31.35
C ASN A 117 36.07 -9.54 -30.58
N GLY A 118 36.03 -9.81 -29.26
CA GLY A 118 37.23 -9.72 -28.40
C GLY A 118 37.61 -8.32 -27.94
N ASN A 119 36.90 -7.29 -28.37
CA ASN A 119 37.13 -5.90 -27.96
C ASN A 119 36.21 -5.55 -26.76
N PRO A 120 36.76 -4.98 -25.66
CA PRO A 120 35.96 -4.50 -24.54
C PRO A 120 34.99 -3.41 -24.97
N LEU A 121 33.77 -3.51 -24.55
CA LEU A 121 32.73 -2.47 -24.75
C LEU A 121 32.38 -1.82 -23.42
N GLN A 122 32.06 -0.55 -23.48
CA GLN A 122 31.54 0.21 -22.37
C GLN A 122 30.33 1.02 -22.82
N SER A 123 29.31 1.04 -22.00
CA SER A 123 28.13 1.91 -22.19
C SER A 123 28.14 3.05 -21.18
N SER A 124 27.67 4.22 -21.60
CA SER A 124 27.43 5.33 -20.72
C SER A 124 26.07 5.13 -20.02
N SER A 125 26.01 5.43 -18.73
CA SER A 125 24.73 5.45 -18.03
C SER A 125 23.77 6.46 -18.67
N THR A 126 22.52 6.06 -18.83
CA THR A 126 21.43 6.97 -19.24
C THR A 126 20.93 7.84 -18.09
N ILE A 127 21.48 7.66 -16.89
CA ILE A 127 21.16 8.43 -15.70
C ILE A 127 22.34 9.36 -15.39
N GLY A 128 22.08 10.66 -15.44
CA GLY A 128 23.04 11.67 -14.99
C GLY A 128 23.10 11.70 -13.47
N MET A 129 24.29 11.46 -12.91
CA MET A 129 24.53 11.61 -11.47
C MET A 129 24.79 13.07 -11.13
N ASN A 130 24.73 13.43 -9.83
CA ASN A 130 24.84 14.82 -9.40
C ASN A 130 25.98 14.99 -8.38
N PRO A 131 27.10 15.66 -8.77
CA PRO A 131 28.21 15.87 -7.86
C PRO A 131 27.91 16.86 -6.71
N ASN A 132 26.78 17.57 -6.77
CA ASN A 132 26.41 18.62 -5.82
C ASN A 132 25.21 18.20 -4.93
N LEU A 133 25.01 16.90 -4.70
CA LEU A 133 23.92 16.42 -3.85
C LEU A 133 24.02 17.01 -2.45
N LYS A 134 22.85 17.35 -1.92
CA LYS A 134 22.63 17.77 -0.53
C LYS A 134 21.90 16.68 0.23
N PRO A 135 22.04 16.62 1.56
CA PRO A 135 21.22 15.70 2.37
C PRO A 135 19.74 16.05 2.26
N GLU A 136 18.92 15.03 2.32
CA GLU A 136 17.49 15.19 2.50
C GLU A 136 17.21 15.79 3.89
N LYS A 137 16.12 16.55 4.02
CA LYS A 137 15.76 17.23 5.25
C LYS A 137 14.29 17.05 5.56
N THR A 138 13.99 16.46 6.70
CA THR A 138 12.64 16.35 7.23
C THR A 138 12.53 17.15 8.51
N SER A 139 11.54 18.04 8.57
CA SER A 139 11.21 18.84 9.76
C SER A 139 9.83 18.47 10.26
N SER A 140 9.71 18.17 11.55
CA SER A 140 8.45 17.80 12.20
C SER A 140 8.11 18.80 13.31
N ILE A 141 6.84 19.10 13.44
CA ILE A 141 6.24 19.78 14.58
C ILE A 141 5.17 18.85 15.13
N GLU A 142 5.19 18.64 16.45
CA GLU A 142 4.25 17.81 17.15
C GLU A 142 3.70 18.55 18.37
N ALA A 143 2.40 18.38 18.64
CA ALA A 143 1.75 18.89 19.84
C ALA A 143 0.72 17.87 20.33
N GLY A 144 0.65 17.67 21.63
CA GLY A 144 -0.24 16.67 22.20
C GLY A 144 -0.51 16.87 23.68
N PHE A 145 -1.41 16.06 24.18
CA PHE A 145 -1.69 15.99 25.61
C PHE A 145 -1.98 14.56 26.05
N GLU A 146 -1.66 14.29 27.31
CA GLU A 146 -2.00 13.05 28.01
C GLU A 146 -2.86 13.41 29.21
N ALA A 147 -3.98 12.73 29.38
CA ALA A 147 -4.89 12.95 30.50
C ALA A 147 -5.34 11.64 31.10
N ALA A 148 -5.47 11.60 32.42
CA ALA A 148 -6.04 10.48 33.14
C ALA A 148 -7.11 10.95 34.12
N PHE A 149 -8.21 10.20 34.12
CA PHE A 149 -9.41 10.53 34.87
C PHE A 149 -9.84 9.36 35.77
N TRP A 150 -10.52 9.69 36.87
CA TRP A 150 -11.13 8.72 37.80
C TRP A 150 -10.16 7.63 38.28
N ASP A 151 -9.06 8.06 38.87
CA ASP A 151 -8.00 7.16 39.34
C ASP A 151 -7.44 6.25 38.22
N ASN A 152 -7.15 6.85 37.06
CA ASN A 152 -6.64 6.20 35.83
C ASN A 152 -7.62 5.18 35.23
N ARG A 153 -8.92 5.28 35.50
CA ARG A 153 -9.91 4.44 34.83
C ARG A 153 -10.16 4.84 33.40
N LEU A 154 -9.87 6.06 33.04
CA LEU A 154 -9.87 6.55 31.67
C LEU A 154 -8.57 7.31 31.43
N CYS A 155 -7.82 6.88 30.44
CA CYS A 155 -6.59 7.51 29.98
C CYS A 155 -6.75 7.91 28.52
N LEU A 156 -6.38 9.13 28.17
CA LEU A 156 -6.43 9.66 26.82
C LEU A 156 -5.08 10.26 26.45
N ASP A 157 -4.52 9.84 25.33
CA ASP A 157 -3.37 10.46 24.67
C ASP A 157 -3.82 10.96 23.31
N PHE A 158 -3.53 12.21 23.01
CA PHE A 158 -3.78 12.85 21.74
C PHE A 158 -2.51 13.49 21.21
N THR A 159 -2.18 13.26 19.95
CA THR A 159 -1.07 13.91 19.26
C THR A 159 -1.51 14.41 17.89
N TYR A 160 -1.19 15.66 17.58
CA TYR A 160 -1.21 16.21 16.25
C TYR A 160 0.22 16.39 15.75
N TYR A 161 0.49 16.05 14.50
CA TYR A 161 1.79 16.26 13.87
C TYR A 161 1.68 16.86 12.47
N LYS A 162 2.73 17.57 12.10
CA LYS A 162 2.98 18.07 10.75
C LYS A 162 4.45 17.87 10.42
N THR A 163 4.70 17.20 9.30
CA THR A 163 6.04 16.89 8.80
C THR A 163 6.22 17.41 7.39
N ASP A 164 7.28 18.15 7.15
CA ASP A 164 7.69 18.66 5.84
C ASP A 164 9.02 18.01 5.44
N SER A 165 9.02 17.13 4.43
CA SER A 165 10.22 16.52 3.84
C SER A 165 10.62 17.28 2.59
N ARG A 166 11.88 17.73 2.52
CA ARG A 166 12.42 18.59 1.46
C ARG A 166 13.75 18.06 0.98
N ASN A 167 14.18 18.51 -0.20
CA ASN A 167 15.43 18.13 -0.83
C ASN A 167 15.55 16.61 -1.03
N GLN A 168 14.44 15.93 -1.29
CA GLN A 168 14.49 14.48 -1.55
C GLN A 168 15.38 14.20 -2.75
N ILE A 169 16.17 13.14 -2.66
CA ILE A 169 17.06 12.72 -3.74
C ILE A 169 16.27 11.88 -4.72
N LEU A 170 15.80 12.52 -5.79
CA LEU A 170 14.92 11.92 -6.78
C LEU A 170 15.64 11.78 -8.13
N LYS A 171 15.27 10.73 -8.86
CA LYS A 171 15.69 10.48 -10.24
C LYS A 171 14.65 11.06 -11.18
N LEU A 172 14.80 12.31 -11.55
CA LEU A 172 13.84 13.03 -12.36
C LEU A 172 14.11 12.88 -13.86
N ALA A 173 13.05 12.72 -14.65
CA ALA A 173 13.16 12.71 -16.11
C ALA A 173 13.76 14.03 -16.61
N THR A 174 14.61 13.94 -17.64
CA THR A 174 15.22 15.10 -18.29
C THR A 174 15.12 14.97 -19.81
N THR A 175 15.37 16.06 -20.53
CA THR A 175 15.40 16.01 -21.98
C THR A 175 16.54 15.15 -22.51
N ALA A 176 16.27 14.30 -23.50
CA ALA A 176 17.27 13.44 -24.12
C ALA A 176 18.42 14.24 -24.81
N ALA A 177 18.20 15.52 -25.11
CA ALA A 177 19.24 16.42 -25.61
C ALA A 177 20.42 16.62 -24.62
N SER A 178 20.20 16.33 -23.33
CA SER A 178 21.26 16.34 -22.30
C SER A 178 22.19 15.13 -22.35
N GLY A 179 21.89 14.12 -23.18
CA GLY A 179 22.56 12.82 -23.19
C GLY A 179 22.05 11.84 -22.12
N TYR A 180 21.08 12.25 -21.28
CA TYR A 180 20.48 11.44 -20.23
C TYR A 180 18.97 11.35 -20.39
N THR A 181 18.37 10.25 -19.94
CA THR A 181 16.91 10.12 -19.84
C THR A 181 16.38 10.59 -18.50
N SER A 182 17.23 10.60 -17.48
CA SER A 182 16.93 11.09 -16.14
C SER A 182 18.18 11.62 -15.43
N GLN A 183 17.98 12.44 -14.42
CA GLN A 183 19.03 13.03 -13.59
C GLN A 183 18.70 12.90 -12.11
N VAL A 184 19.71 12.56 -11.29
CA VAL A 184 19.59 12.56 -9.84
C VAL A 184 19.67 14.00 -9.35
N ARG A 185 18.66 14.48 -8.64
CA ARG A 185 18.58 15.85 -8.11
C ARG A 185 17.98 15.87 -6.71
N ASN A 186 18.38 16.85 -5.90
CA ASN A 186 17.63 17.21 -4.72
C ASN A 186 16.39 17.99 -5.15
N ALA A 187 15.23 17.40 -4.93
CA ALA A 187 13.97 17.95 -5.37
C ALA A 187 12.83 17.50 -4.43
N GLY A 188 11.67 18.05 -4.64
CA GLY A 188 10.50 17.63 -3.91
C GLY A 188 10.33 18.25 -2.53
N HIS A 189 9.09 18.52 -2.25
CA HIS A 189 8.58 18.90 -0.94
C HIS A 189 7.27 18.15 -0.71
N ILE A 190 7.31 17.22 0.22
CA ILE A 190 6.14 16.43 0.61
C ILE A 190 5.77 16.85 2.03
N ARG A 191 4.49 17.10 2.24
CA ARG A 191 3.92 17.43 3.54
C ARG A 191 3.02 16.32 4.01
N ASN A 192 3.23 15.87 5.23
CA ASN A 192 2.34 14.99 5.97
C ASN A 192 1.78 15.74 7.17
N ARG A 193 0.52 15.49 7.48
CA ARG A 193 -0.14 15.96 8.70
C ARG A 193 -1.14 14.93 9.16
N GLY A 194 -1.24 14.76 10.46
CA GLY A 194 -2.17 13.78 10.99
C GLY A 194 -2.37 13.95 12.47
N TYR A 195 -3.19 13.08 13.00
CA TYR A 195 -3.44 12.97 14.42
C TYR A 195 -3.55 11.52 14.83
N GLU A 196 -3.15 11.28 16.07
CA GLU A 196 -3.19 9.98 16.72
C GLU A 196 -3.92 10.10 18.05
N ILE A 197 -4.75 9.13 18.35
CA ILE A 197 -5.53 9.04 19.58
C ILE A 197 -5.30 7.67 20.17
N GLN A 198 -4.94 7.63 21.45
CA GLN A 198 -4.95 6.42 22.25
C GLN A 198 -5.87 6.62 23.44
N LEU A 199 -6.80 5.68 23.63
CA LEU A 199 -7.73 5.72 24.75
C LEU A 199 -7.68 4.38 25.46
N GLY A 200 -7.28 4.41 26.75
CA GLY A 200 -7.33 3.27 27.65
C GLY A 200 -8.45 3.47 28.66
N ALA A 201 -9.28 2.46 28.85
CA ALA A 201 -10.38 2.53 29.81
C ALA A 201 -10.49 1.24 30.63
N VAL A 202 -10.95 1.40 31.88
CA VAL A 202 -11.38 0.31 32.74
C VAL A 202 -12.86 0.51 33.07
N PRO A 203 -13.77 0.15 32.12
CA PRO A 203 -15.20 0.41 32.31
C PRO A 203 -15.78 -0.31 33.53
N ILE A 204 -15.34 -1.55 33.77
CA ILE A 204 -15.81 -2.37 34.87
C ILE A 204 -14.64 -2.96 35.66
N GLN A 205 -14.66 -2.74 36.97
CA GLN A 205 -13.78 -3.41 37.91
C GLN A 205 -14.58 -3.72 39.17
N THR A 206 -14.67 -5.00 39.53
CA THR A 206 -15.46 -5.45 40.67
C THR A 206 -14.56 -5.94 41.83
N SER A 207 -15.07 -5.85 43.03
CA SER A 207 -14.42 -6.43 44.24
C SER A 207 -14.28 -7.95 44.18
N LYS A 208 -15.11 -8.62 43.34
CA LYS A 208 -15.07 -10.09 43.15
C LYS A 208 -13.98 -10.55 42.17
N GLY A 209 -13.15 -9.61 41.67
CA GLY A 209 -12.01 -9.92 40.81
C GLY A 209 -12.29 -9.93 39.29
N PHE A 210 -13.45 -9.44 38.85
CA PHE A 210 -13.67 -9.20 37.45
C PHE A 210 -13.16 -7.81 37.02
N ARG A 211 -12.43 -7.74 35.90
CA ARG A 211 -11.94 -6.50 35.33
C ARG A 211 -12.07 -6.54 33.81
N TRP A 212 -12.59 -5.46 33.24
CA TRP A 212 -12.59 -5.21 31.80
C TRP A 212 -11.67 -4.04 31.49
N ASN A 213 -10.64 -4.28 30.67
CA ASN A 213 -9.80 -3.25 30.09
C ASN A 213 -10.18 -3.11 28.60
N LEU A 214 -10.30 -1.87 28.16
CA LEU A 214 -10.55 -1.48 26.79
C LEU A 214 -9.44 -0.52 26.36
N ASP A 215 -8.72 -0.88 25.28
CA ASP A 215 -7.72 -0.01 24.66
C ASP A 215 -8.13 0.24 23.22
N LEU A 216 -8.16 1.52 22.82
CA LEU A 216 -8.44 1.97 21.46
C LEU A 216 -7.26 2.79 20.97
N ASN A 217 -6.83 2.52 19.74
CA ASN A 217 -5.94 3.39 19.01
C ASN A 217 -6.60 3.82 17.69
N TYR A 218 -6.32 5.05 17.29
CA TYR A 218 -6.80 5.62 16.04
C TYR A 218 -5.74 6.56 15.48
N GLY A 219 -5.46 6.46 14.18
CA GLY A 219 -4.53 7.33 13.48
C GLY A 219 -5.03 7.70 12.10
N ALA A 220 -4.95 8.98 11.76
CA ALA A 220 -5.26 9.47 10.43
C ALA A 220 -4.08 10.32 9.92
N ASN A 221 -3.71 10.09 8.66
CA ASN A 221 -2.63 10.83 7.99
C ASN A 221 -3.10 11.34 6.63
N SER A 222 -2.75 12.58 6.34
CA SER A 222 -2.95 13.20 5.04
C SER A 222 -1.61 13.65 4.49
N SER A 223 -1.20 13.09 3.36
CA SER A 223 -0.01 13.49 2.63
C SER A 223 -0.37 14.41 1.47
N LYS A 224 0.53 15.33 1.13
CA LYS A 224 0.41 16.20 -0.04
C LYS A 224 1.78 16.45 -0.66
N VAL A 225 1.89 16.25 -1.96
CA VAL A 225 3.04 16.70 -2.74
C VAL A 225 2.88 18.21 -2.95
N VAL A 226 3.74 19.01 -2.34
CA VAL A 226 3.66 20.48 -2.41
C VAL A 226 4.34 20.99 -3.67
N LYS A 227 5.52 20.44 -3.99
CA LYS A 227 6.27 20.69 -5.24
C LYS A 227 7.27 19.57 -5.49
N LEU A 228 7.70 19.43 -6.72
CA LEU A 228 8.70 18.42 -7.12
C LEU A 228 10.02 19.05 -7.59
N ASP A 229 9.99 20.29 -8.04
CA ASP A 229 11.18 21.09 -8.37
C ASP A 229 10.97 22.55 -7.94
N ASP A 230 12.03 23.36 -7.94
CA ASP A 230 11.95 24.75 -7.55
C ASP A 230 11.36 25.63 -8.65
N GLU A 231 11.49 25.21 -9.90
CA GLU A 231 11.03 25.93 -11.09
C GLU A 231 9.55 25.66 -11.42
N GLY A 232 8.94 24.61 -10.81
CA GLY A 232 7.54 24.22 -11.05
C GLY A 232 7.30 23.57 -12.40
N LEU A 233 8.35 23.11 -13.07
CA LEU A 233 8.29 22.48 -14.39
C LEU A 233 7.89 21.01 -14.30
N ILE A 234 8.25 20.35 -13.18
CA ILE A 234 7.93 18.95 -12.93
C ILE A 234 6.67 18.86 -12.09
N THR A 235 5.59 18.42 -12.70
CA THR A 235 4.27 18.29 -12.04
C THR A 235 3.98 16.91 -11.50
N SER A 236 4.70 15.88 -11.95
CA SER A 236 4.55 14.50 -11.48
C SER A 236 5.86 13.74 -11.50
N TYR A 237 6.02 12.81 -10.55
CA TYR A 237 7.14 11.90 -10.46
C TYR A 237 6.63 10.47 -10.32
N GLN A 238 7.12 9.57 -11.19
CA GLN A 238 6.71 8.19 -11.19
C GLN A 238 7.52 7.38 -10.17
N LEU A 239 6.82 6.85 -9.16
CA LEU A 239 7.40 6.00 -8.12
C LEU A 239 7.51 4.54 -8.59
N TYR A 240 6.52 4.10 -9.37
CA TYR A 240 6.42 2.71 -9.83
C TYR A 240 5.62 2.62 -11.12
N SER A 241 5.93 1.66 -11.99
CA SER A 241 5.15 1.34 -13.18
C SER A 241 5.20 -0.15 -13.50
N SER A 242 4.06 -0.81 -13.34
CA SER A 242 3.83 -2.17 -13.83
C SER A 242 2.32 -2.43 -13.89
N GLY A 243 1.74 -2.25 -15.09
CA GLY A 243 0.29 -2.37 -15.30
C GLY A 243 -0.54 -1.23 -14.73
N ILE A 244 0.02 -0.43 -13.84
CA ILE A 244 -0.47 0.82 -13.30
C ILE A 244 0.74 1.71 -12.96
N GLN A 245 0.57 3.00 -12.92
CA GLN A 245 1.59 3.92 -12.40
C GLN A 245 1.24 4.34 -10.97
N ILE A 246 2.25 4.44 -10.12
CA ILE A 246 2.13 5.09 -8.82
C ILE A 246 2.90 6.40 -8.92
N LEU A 247 2.21 7.51 -8.68
CA LEU A 247 2.73 8.85 -8.89
C LEU A 247 2.81 9.65 -7.59
N ALA A 248 3.79 10.54 -7.55
CA ALA A 248 3.78 11.72 -6.71
C ALA A 248 3.48 12.92 -7.62
N SER A 249 2.24 13.42 -7.60
CA SER A 249 1.79 14.55 -8.43
C SER A 249 1.56 15.79 -7.57
N VAL A 250 2.02 16.94 -8.04
CA VAL A 250 1.88 18.21 -7.30
C VAL A 250 0.40 18.50 -7.03
N GLY A 251 0.08 18.78 -5.78
CA GLY A 251 -1.29 19.04 -5.33
C GLY A 251 -2.03 17.81 -4.81
N GLU A 252 -1.62 16.60 -5.22
CA GLU A 252 -2.22 15.32 -4.87
C GLU A 252 -1.56 14.67 -3.65
N ALA A 253 -2.15 13.58 -3.18
CA ALA A 253 -1.53 12.73 -2.17
C ALA A 253 -0.27 12.04 -2.74
N TYR A 254 0.73 11.82 -1.89
CA TYR A 254 1.90 11.01 -2.27
C TYR A 254 1.47 9.56 -2.48
N GLY A 255 1.75 9.02 -3.68
CA GLY A 255 1.42 7.64 -4.03
C GLY A 255 -0.01 7.46 -4.55
N THR A 256 -0.43 8.34 -5.46
CA THR A 256 -1.67 8.15 -6.22
C THR A 256 -1.50 7.05 -7.26
N LEU A 257 -2.53 6.21 -7.39
CA LEU A 257 -2.64 5.21 -8.45
C LEU A 257 -3.17 5.91 -9.71
N PHE A 258 -2.46 5.75 -10.82
CA PHE A 258 -2.73 6.46 -12.06
C PHE A 258 -2.71 5.49 -13.24
N GLY A 259 -3.78 5.46 -14.03
CA GLY A 259 -3.90 4.50 -15.12
C GLY A 259 -5.14 4.69 -15.98
N THR A 260 -5.32 3.74 -16.90
CA THR A 260 -6.48 3.69 -17.80
C THR A 260 -7.77 3.48 -17.02
N SER A 261 -8.83 4.17 -17.43
CA SER A 261 -10.16 4.10 -16.83
C SER A 261 -11.23 3.79 -17.87
N TYR A 262 -12.42 3.45 -17.40
CA TYR A 262 -13.60 3.42 -18.27
C TYR A 262 -13.93 4.82 -18.78
N VAL A 263 -14.40 4.91 -20.03
CA VAL A 263 -15.14 6.09 -20.47
C VAL A 263 -16.54 6.03 -19.88
N ARG A 264 -17.00 7.14 -19.32
CA ARG A 264 -18.34 7.24 -18.72
C ARG A 264 -19.07 8.43 -19.32
N ASP A 265 -20.40 8.31 -19.43
CA ASP A 265 -21.28 9.42 -19.80
C ASP A 265 -21.47 10.40 -18.64
N ALA A 266 -22.26 11.45 -18.86
CA ALA A 266 -22.56 12.47 -17.83
C ALA A 266 -23.33 11.89 -16.60
N ASN A 267 -23.99 10.74 -16.75
CA ASN A 267 -24.74 10.07 -15.69
C ASN A 267 -23.88 9.02 -14.94
N GLY A 268 -22.62 8.82 -15.37
CA GLY A 268 -21.72 7.85 -14.77
C GLY A 268 -21.79 6.44 -15.37
N ASN A 269 -22.63 6.21 -16.37
CA ASN A 269 -22.73 4.91 -17.05
C ASN A 269 -21.47 4.63 -17.88
N VAL A 270 -21.06 3.36 -17.92
CA VAL A 270 -19.94 2.93 -18.76
C VAL A 270 -20.33 3.06 -20.24
N VAL A 271 -19.50 3.72 -21.03
CA VAL A 271 -19.69 3.81 -22.47
C VAL A 271 -19.03 2.60 -23.12
N VAL A 272 -19.76 1.93 -24.05
CA VAL A 272 -19.24 0.83 -24.83
C VAL A 272 -18.90 1.29 -26.26
N ASP A 273 -17.97 0.58 -26.90
CA ASP A 273 -17.65 0.76 -28.31
C ASP A 273 -18.70 0.08 -29.23
N ALA A 274 -18.55 0.21 -30.53
CA ALA A 274 -19.45 -0.38 -31.50
C ALA A 274 -19.57 -1.91 -31.47
N ASN A 275 -18.63 -2.58 -30.77
CA ASN A 275 -18.66 -4.03 -30.54
C ASN A 275 -19.24 -4.41 -29.17
N GLY A 276 -19.80 -3.47 -28.41
CA GLY A 276 -20.33 -3.71 -27.06
C GLY A 276 -19.29 -3.87 -25.96
N LEU A 277 -18.00 -3.60 -26.22
CA LEU A 277 -16.94 -3.68 -25.23
C LEU A 277 -16.75 -2.35 -24.50
N PRO A 278 -16.41 -2.36 -23.18
CA PRO A 278 -16.15 -1.13 -22.45
C PRO A 278 -15.08 -0.29 -23.14
N LYS A 279 -15.36 0.99 -23.34
CA LYS A 279 -14.43 1.93 -23.95
C LYS A 279 -13.37 2.35 -22.98
N ILE A 280 -12.09 2.34 -23.42
CA ILE A 280 -10.94 2.72 -22.60
C ILE A 280 -10.70 4.22 -22.76
N SER A 281 -10.50 4.93 -21.66
CA SER A 281 -10.11 6.34 -21.70
C SER A 281 -8.77 6.53 -22.42
N THR A 282 -8.70 7.49 -23.32
CA THR A 282 -7.46 7.88 -24.03
C THR A 282 -6.45 8.57 -23.12
N THR A 283 -6.91 9.10 -21.99
CA THR A 283 -6.09 9.73 -20.98
C THR A 283 -6.15 8.94 -19.67
N ASN A 284 -5.00 8.76 -19.03
CA ASN A 284 -4.96 8.16 -17.72
C ASN A 284 -5.57 9.10 -16.65
N LYS A 285 -6.10 8.54 -15.58
CA LYS A 285 -6.71 9.25 -14.45
C LYS A 285 -6.17 8.76 -13.12
N THR A 286 -6.31 9.59 -12.09
CA THR A 286 -6.13 9.15 -10.70
C THR A 286 -7.26 8.19 -10.34
N LEU A 287 -6.88 6.97 -9.94
CA LEU A 287 -7.78 5.86 -9.61
C LEU A 287 -7.89 5.62 -8.11
N GLY A 288 -7.13 6.36 -7.32
CA GLY A 288 -7.07 6.26 -5.87
C GLY A 288 -5.68 6.57 -5.33
N LYS A 289 -5.46 6.29 -4.06
CA LYS A 289 -4.16 6.41 -3.36
C LYS A 289 -3.90 5.14 -2.56
N PHE A 290 -2.65 4.74 -2.39
CA PHE A 290 -2.34 3.53 -1.64
C PHE A 290 -2.43 3.70 -0.11
N THR A 291 -2.36 4.93 0.39
CA THR A 291 -2.44 5.20 1.84
C THR A 291 -3.90 5.21 2.31
N PRO A 292 -4.22 4.55 3.44
CA PRO A 292 -5.54 4.63 4.04
C PRO A 292 -5.85 6.06 4.52
N ASP A 293 -7.14 6.36 4.69
CA ASP A 293 -7.59 7.60 5.30
C ASP A 293 -7.39 7.58 6.80
N TRP A 294 -7.63 6.42 7.42
CA TRP A 294 -7.34 6.16 8.82
C TRP A 294 -7.12 4.68 9.09
N THR A 295 -6.41 4.41 10.19
CA THR A 295 -6.24 3.07 10.76
C THR A 295 -6.58 3.11 12.24
N GLY A 296 -7.05 1.98 12.78
CA GLY A 296 -7.36 1.92 14.20
C GLY A 296 -7.54 0.50 14.68
N GLY A 297 -7.50 0.34 15.99
CA GLY A 297 -7.68 -0.94 16.64
C GLY A 297 -8.40 -0.81 17.97
N ILE A 298 -9.14 -1.84 18.33
CA ILE A 298 -9.80 -1.96 19.63
C ILE A 298 -9.38 -3.28 20.24
N SER A 299 -8.69 -3.19 21.37
CA SER A 299 -8.34 -4.33 22.20
C SER A 299 -9.26 -4.39 23.42
N ASN A 300 -9.85 -5.54 23.67
CA ASN A 300 -10.63 -5.82 24.87
C ASN A 300 -9.97 -6.93 25.65
N THR A 301 -9.84 -6.74 26.95
CA THR A 301 -9.33 -7.77 27.85
C THR A 301 -10.27 -7.92 29.03
N PHE A 302 -10.86 -9.09 29.16
CA PHE A 302 -11.69 -9.50 30.28
C PHE A 302 -10.90 -10.42 31.18
N SER A 303 -10.73 -10.04 32.42
CA SER A 303 -10.02 -10.84 33.41
C SER A 303 -10.93 -11.20 34.56
N TYR A 304 -10.94 -12.46 34.96
CA TYR A 304 -11.60 -12.92 36.17
C TYR A 304 -10.69 -13.88 36.93
N ARG A 305 -10.22 -13.44 38.10
CA ARG A 305 -9.25 -14.18 38.91
C ARG A 305 -7.99 -14.57 38.08
N SER A 306 -7.81 -15.87 37.84
CA SER A 306 -6.66 -16.40 37.08
C SER A 306 -6.90 -16.54 35.59
N LEU A 307 -8.11 -16.29 35.12
CA LEU A 307 -8.47 -16.42 33.70
C LEU A 307 -8.51 -15.04 33.04
N SER A 308 -7.98 -14.93 31.84
CA SER A 308 -8.06 -13.72 31.03
C SER A 308 -8.38 -14.08 29.59
N LEU A 309 -9.37 -13.40 29.01
CA LEU A 309 -9.73 -13.47 27.59
C LEU A 309 -9.48 -12.11 26.97
N SER A 310 -8.70 -12.08 25.93
CA SER A 310 -8.50 -10.85 25.13
C SER A 310 -8.83 -11.06 23.67
N PHE A 311 -9.28 -10.00 23.01
CA PHE A 311 -9.41 -9.97 21.57
C PHE A 311 -9.08 -8.58 21.01
N LEU A 312 -8.47 -8.59 19.82
CA LEU A 312 -8.07 -7.41 19.06
C LEU A 312 -8.83 -7.39 17.74
N ILE A 313 -9.56 -6.32 17.52
CA ILE A 313 -10.14 -5.97 16.22
C ILE A 313 -9.35 -4.81 15.67
N ASP A 314 -8.87 -4.92 14.42
CA ASP A 314 -8.23 -3.82 13.72
C ASP A 314 -8.97 -3.46 12.43
N ALA A 315 -8.88 -2.20 12.07
CA ALA A 315 -9.49 -1.62 10.89
C ALA A 315 -8.51 -0.73 10.15
N SER A 316 -8.59 -0.78 8.83
CA SER A 316 -7.99 0.20 7.93
C SER A 316 -9.07 0.62 6.96
N VAL A 317 -9.28 1.92 6.80
CA VAL A 317 -10.35 2.46 5.96
C VAL A 317 -9.76 3.43 4.94
N GLY A 318 -10.25 3.31 3.70
CA GLY A 318 -9.69 4.00 2.56
C GLY A 318 -8.41 3.33 2.04
N GLY A 319 -7.78 4.03 1.11
CA GLY A 319 -6.69 3.46 0.33
C GLY A 319 -7.19 2.58 -0.82
N SER A 320 -6.32 2.36 -1.76
CA SER A 320 -6.61 1.56 -2.95
C SER A 320 -5.45 0.61 -3.23
N ILE A 321 -5.78 -0.57 -3.73
CA ILE A 321 -4.79 -1.57 -4.13
C ILE A 321 -5.04 -2.00 -5.58
N PHE A 322 -3.98 -2.01 -6.37
CA PHE A 322 -4.01 -2.61 -7.70
C PHE A 322 -3.57 -4.06 -7.63
N SER A 323 -4.36 -4.96 -8.24
CA SER A 323 -4.03 -6.39 -8.29
C SER A 323 -3.61 -6.82 -9.68
N ASN A 324 -2.31 -7.00 -9.87
CA ASN A 324 -1.79 -7.60 -11.10
C ASN A 324 -2.15 -9.08 -11.22
N THR A 325 -2.25 -9.80 -10.10
CA THR A 325 -2.72 -11.20 -10.06
C THR A 325 -4.14 -11.32 -10.60
N ASN A 326 -5.08 -10.49 -10.10
CA ASN A 326 -6.45 -10.50 -10.61
C ASN A 326 -6.53 -10.05 -12.07
N LYS A 327 -5.77 -9.03 -12.44
CA LYS A 327 -5.68 -8.55 -13.82
C LYS A 327 -5.28 -9.69 -14.77
N THR A 328 -4.17 -10.37 -14.47
CA THR A 328 -3.64 -11.46 -15.29
C THR A 328 -4.53 -12.70 -15.21
N GLY A 329 -5.02 -13.03 -14.02
CA GLY A 329 -5.92 -14.17 -13.83
C GLY A 329 -7.27 -14.02 -14.55
N LYS A 330 -7.80 -12.80 -14.66
CA LYS A 330 -8.97 -12.51 -15.51
C LYS A 330 -8.65 -12.71 -16.98
N TYR A 331 -7.51 -12.20 -17.44
CA TYR A 331 -7.07 -12.36 -18.83
C TYR A 331 -6.92 -13.83 -19.23
N THR A 332 -6.26 -14.62 -18.39
CA THR A 332 -6.04 -16.05 -18.63
C THR A 332 -7.27 -16.91 -18.33
N GLY A 333 -8.28 -16.34 -17.69
CA GLY A 333 -9.52 -17.01 -17.36
C GLY A 333 -9.40 -18.09 -16.27
N VAL A 334 -8.36 -18.07 -15.43
CA VAL A 334 -8.15 -19.07 -14.37
C VAL A 334 -8.87 -18.75 -13.06
N LEU A 335 -9.41 -17.55 -12.92
CA LEU A 335 -10.12 -17.15 -11.71
C LEU A 335 -11.59 -17.58 -11.75
N ALA A 336 -12.13 -18.00 -10.60
CA ALA A 336 -13.53 -18.40 -10.47
C ALA A 336 -14.52 -17.31 -10.90
N ASN A 337 -14.19 -16.03 -10.69
CA ASN A 337 -15.04 -14.90 -11.10
C ASN A 337 -15.09 -14.72 -12.63
N THR A 338 -14.25 -15.41 -13.41
CA THR A 338 -14.29 -15.43 -14.87
C THR A 338 -15.18 -16.54 -15.42
N LEU A 339 -15.80 -17.36 -14.56
CA LEU A 339 -16.82 -18.33 -14.99
C LEU A 339 -18.08 -17.63 -15.43
N SER A 340 -18.41 -16.46 -14.85
CA SER A 340 -19.58 -15.68 -15.24
C SER A 340 -19.53 -15.33 -16.72
N GLY A 341 -20.59 -15.73 -17.45
CA GLY A 341 -20.75 -15.51 -18.86
C GLY A 341 -20.06 -16.52 -19.80
N ARG A 342 -19.32 -17.51 -19.29
CA ARG A 342 -18.58 -18.48 -20.14
C ARG A 342 -19.45 -19.50 -20.86
N ASP A 343 -20.57 -19.85 -20.27
CA ASP A 343 -21.51 -20.81 -20.80
C ASP A 343 -22.91 -20.54 -20.22
N ALA A 344 -23.90 -21.24 -20.71
CA ALA A 344 -25.27 -21.07 -20.30
C ALA A 344 -25.49 -21.37 -18.80
N GLU A 345 -24.74 -22.31 -18.22
CA GLU A 345 -24.85 -22.67 -16.78
C GLU A 345 -24.33 -21.54 -15.89
N HIS A 346 -23.36 -20.76 -16.38
CA HIS A 346 -22.78 -19.63 -15.67
C HIS A 346 -23.32 -18.26 -16.16
N GLY A 347 -24.51 -18.25 -16.76
CA GLY A 347 -25.20 -17.03 -17.17
C GLY A 347 -24.74 -16.44 -18.50
N GLY A 348 -24.07 -17.23 -19.32
CA GLY A 348 -23.70 -16.84 -20.68
C GLY A 348 -24.91 -16.71 -21.59
N LEU A 349 -24.95 -15.65 -22.39
CA LEU A 349 -26.02 -15.39 -23.33
C LEU A 349 -25.79 -16.13 -24.65
N TRP A 350 -26.87 -16.65 -25.23
CA TRP A 350 -26.82 -17.23 -26.56
C TRP A 350 -26.79 -16.15 -27.62
N TYR A 351 -25.91 -16.30 -28.61
CA TYR A 351 -25.81 -15.39 -29.76
C TYR A 351 -25.26 -16.10 -30.99
N TYR A 352 -25.39 -15.46 -32.11
CA TYR A 352 -24.68 -15.80 -33.37
C TYR A 352 -24.00 -14.56 -33.96
N THR A 353 -22.99 -14.76 -34.76
CA THR A 353 -22.33 -13.65 -35.46
C THR A 353 -22.99 -13.49 -36.86
N ALA A 354 -23.57 -12.35 -37.14
CA ALA A 354 -24.18 -12.02 -38.43
C ALA A 354 -23.10 -11.84 -39.49
N ALA A 355 -23.52 -11.83 -40.79
CA ALA A 355 -22.62 -11.68 -41.93
C ALA A 355 -21.79 -10.38 -41.91
N MET A 356 -22.29 -9.33 -41.28
CA MET A 356 -21.58 -8.07 -41.05
C MET A 356 -20.62 -8.06 -39.88
N GLY A 357 -20.49 -9.19 -39.15
CA GLY A 357 -19.55 -9.35 -38.06
C GLY A 357 -20.06 -8.94 -36.69
N ASN A 358 -21.26 -8.36 -36.57
CA ASN A 358 -21.89 -8.07 -35.28
C ASN A 358 -22.53 -9.32 -34.66
N ASN A 359 -22.55 -9.39 -33.32
CA ASN A 359 -23.21 -10.46 -32.62
C ASN A 359 -24.68 -10.12 -32.37
N VAL A 360 -25.56 -11.09 -32.63
CA VAL A 360 -27.00 -10.95 -32.43
C VAL A 360 -27.44 -11.90 -31.35
N ARG A 361 -28.04 -11.35 -30.27
CA ARG A 361 -28.58 -12.12 -29.17
C ARG A 361 -29.70 -13.05 -29.62
N LEU A 362 -29.68 -14.27 -29.13
CA LEU A 362 -30.78 -15.21 -29.29
C LEU A 362 -31.66 -15.24 -28.03
N PRO A 363 -32.92 -15.73 -28.11
CA PRO A 363 -33.73 -16.01 -26.96
C PRO A 363 -33.01 -16.94 -25.98
N GLU A 364 -33.36 -16.88 -24.70
CA GLU A 364 -32.87 -17.80 -23.70
C GLU A 364 -33.26 -19.24 -24.07
N SER A 365 -32.28 -20.15 -24.02
CA SER A 365 -32.45 -21.58 -24.37
C SER A 365 -33.00 -21.80 -25.80
N PRO A 366 -32.30 -21.35 -26.85
CA PRO A 366 -32.70 -21.66 -28.22
C PRO A 366 -32.66 -23.18 -28.45
N SER A 367 -33.54 -23.70 -29.32
CA SER A 367 -33.42 -25.06 -29.82
C SER A 367 -32.13 -25.21 -30.63
N TYR A 368 -31.21 -26.04 -30.21
CA TYR A 368 -29.91 -26.24 -30.86
C TYR A 368 -29.60 -27.70 -31.10
N SER A 369 -28.70 -27.95 -32.03
CA SER A 369 -28.05 -29.25 -32.25
C SER A 369 -26.55 -29.11 -31.96
N VAL A 370 -25.93 -30.21 -31.56
CA VAL A 370 -24.48 -30.26 -31.32
C VAL A 370 -23.87 -31.12 -32.45
N SER A 371 -22.90 -30.54 -33.14
CA SER A 371 -22.15 -31.27 -34.19
C SER A 371 -21.14 -32.23 -33.62
N SER A 372 -20.55 -33.11 -34.45
CA SER A 372 -19.57 -34.10 -34.03
C SER A 372 -18.27 -33.52 -33.46
N ASP A 373 -17.97 -32.26 -33.76
CA ASP A 373 -16.85 -31.48 -33.24
C ASP A 373 -17.23 -30.63 -31.99
N GLY A 374 -18.42 -30.87 -31.45
CA GLY A 374 -18.88 -30.20 -30.22
C GLY A 374 -19.38 -28.74 -30.39
N LEU A 375 -19.61 -28.31 -31.63
CA LEU A 375 -20.10 -26.97 -31.91
C LEU A 375 -21.63 -26.92 -31.89
N TYR A 376 -22.18 -25.78 -31.47
CA TYR A 376 -23.63 -25.56 -31.36
C TYR A 376 -24.16 -24.89 -32.63
N TYR A 377 -25.31 -25.42 -33.13
CA TYR A 377 -26.03 -24.86 -34.29
C TYR A 377 -27.50 -24.69 -33.96
N ALA A 378 -28.06 -23.58 -34.37
CA ALA A 378 -29.50 -23.30 -34.27
C ALA A 378 -30.08 -22.82 -35.61
N GLN A 379 -31.39 -22.95 -35.75
CA GLN A 379 -32.11 -22.38 -36.91
C GLN A 379 -32.25 -20.89 -36.72
N VAL A 380 -31.57 -20.11 -37.53
CA VAL A 380 -31.65 -18.64 -37.59
C VAL A 380 -32.13 -18.27 -38.97
N ASN A 381 -33.31 -17.63 -39.09
CA ASN A 381 -33.93 -17.26 -40.34
C ASN A 381 -34.01 -18.43 -41.37
N GLY A 382 -34.29 -19.66 -40.86
CA GLY A 382 -34.41 -20.87 -41.66
C GLY A 382 -33.10 -21.49 -42.11
N GLN A 383 -31.96 -21.00 -41.63
CA GLN A 383 -30.62 -21.54 -41.93
C GLN A 383 -29.97 -22.10 -40.65
N SER A 384 -29.28 -23.25 -40.79
CA SER A 384 -28.45 -23.79 -39.72
C SER A 384 -27.24 -22.89 -39.53
N THR A 385 -27.22 -22.16 -38.43
CA THR A 385 -26.20 -21.15 -38.09
C THR A 385 -25.48 -21.54 -36.84
N ARG A 386 -24.14 -21.40 -36.84
CA ARG A 386 -23.33 -21.61 -35.62
C ARG A 386 -23.71 -20.59 -34.57
N VAL A 387 -23.95 -21.08 -33.35
CA VAL A 387 -24.32 -20.27 -32.20
C VAL A 387 -23.36 -20.48 -31.06
N TYR A 388 -23.29 -19.51 -30.17
CA TYR A 388 -22.37 -19.46 -29.03
C TYR A 388 -23.19 -19.23 -27.77
N GLN A 389 -22.72 -19.74 -26.63
CA GLN A 389 -23.38 -19.59 -25.33
C GLN A 389 -22.52 -18.84 -24.31
N ASP A 390 -21.43 -18.24 -24.75
CA ASP A 390 -20.46 -17.52 -23.93
C ASP A 390 -20.64 -15.99 -24.02
N GLY A 391 -21.86 -15.54 -24.29
CA GLY A 391 -22.16 -14.13 -24.46
C GLY A 391 -22.25 -13.35 -23.15
N ILE A 392 -21.63 -12.18 -23.14
CA ILE A 392 -21.78 -11.16 -22.08
C ILE A 392 -22.36 -9.90 -22.74
N MET A 393 -23.37 -9.32 -22.12
CA MET A 393 -23.86 -7.99 -22.46
C MET A 393 -23.41 -7.01 -21.38
N VAL A 394 -22.51 -6.12 -21.73
CA VAL A 394 -21.95 -5.14 -20.80
C VAL A 394 -23.03 -4.14 -20.42
N GLU A 395 -23.27 -3.98 -19.12
CA GLU A 395 -24.15 -2.95 -18.61
C GLU A 395 -23.54 -1.56 -18.89
N GLY A 396 -24.22 -0.78 -19.73
CA GLY A 396 -23.71 0.53 -20.15
C GLY A 396 -24.52 1.12 -21.30
N VAL A 397 -23.96 2.18 -21.88
CA VAL A 397 -24.57 2.93 -22.99
C VAL A 397 -23.63 2.99 -24.18
N THR A 398 -24.20 3.09 -25.38
CA THR A 398 -23.47 3.36 -26.61
C THR A 398 -22.95 4.81 -26.63
N GLU A 399 -22.11 5.17 -27.58
CA GLU A 399 -21.65 6.55 -27.76
C GLU A 399 -22.81 7.53 -28.06
N SER A 400 -23.92 7.05 -28.59
CA SER A 400 -25.14 7.86 -28.80
C SER A 400 -26.00 8.02 -27.52
N GLY A 401 -25.65 7.36 -26.43
CA GLY A 401 -26.41 7.39 -25.16
C GLY A 401 -27.53 6.35 -25.06
N SER A 402 -27.72 5.49 -26.08
CA SER A 402 -28.67 4.39 -26.02
C SER A 402 -28.15 3.25 -25.15
N LYS A 403 -29.05 2.49 -24.51
CA LYS A 403 -28.67 1.28 -23.78
C LYS A 403 -27.92 0.31 -24.69
N ASN A 404 -26.85 -0.31 -24.14
CA ASN A 404 -26.12 -1.35 -24.88
C ASN A 404 -26.98 -2.61 -25.03
N GLU A 405 -27.06 -3.11 -26.26
CA GLU A 405 -27.73 -4.37 -26.61
C GLU A 405 -26.77 -5.37 -27.29
N GLU A 406 -25.52 -4.94 -27.52
CA GLU A 406 -24.50 -5.77 -28.16
C GLU A 406 -23.97 -6.84 -27.18
N VAL A 407 -23.86 -8.06 -27.70
CA VAL A 407 -23.31 -9.21 -26.98
C VAL A 407 -21.88 -9.47 -27.43
N VAL A 408 -20.99 -9.65 -26.47
CA VAL A 408 -19.57 -9.98 -26.72
C VAL A 408 -19.24 -11.33 -26.10
N SER A 409 -18.24 -12.06 -26.62
CA SER A 409 -17.79 -13.28 -25.95
C SER A 409 -17.14 -12.97 -24.60
N ALA A 410 -17.27 -13.87 -23.63
CA ALA A 410 -16.65 -13.75 -22.33
C ALA A 410 -15.12 -13.56 -22.44
N GLU A 411 -14.46 -14.27 -23.38
CA GLU A 411 -13.04 -14.10 -23.65
C GLU A 411 -12.70 -12.66 -24.02
N LYS A 412 -13.38 -12.08 -25.01
CA LYS A 412 -13.14 -10.69 -25.46
C LYS A 412 -13.41 -9.69 -24.35
N TYR A 413 -14.45 -9.92 -23.52
CA TYR A 413 -14.75 -9.07 -22.39
C TYR A 413 -13.62 -9.08 -21.35
N TYR A 414 -13.17 -10.26 -20.90
CA TYR A 414 -12.11 -10.34 -19.90
C TYR A 414 -10.75 -9.87 -20.42
N HIS A 415 -10.46 -10.04 -21.72
CA HIS A 415 -9.29 -9.45 -22.37
C HIS A 415 -9.37 -7.91 -22.40
N ARG A 416 -10.56 -7.33 -22.61
CA ARG A 416 -10.74 -5.88 -22.54
C ARG A 416 -10.53 -5.35 -21.13
N ILE A 417 -11.06 -6.04 -20.11
CA ILE A 417 -10.91 -5.69 -18.68
C ILE A 417 -9.44 -5.71 -18.26
N TYR A 418 -8.62 -6.58 -18.81
CA TYR A 418 -7.17 -6.59 -18.60
C TYR A 418 -6.52 -5.24 -18.94
N SER A 419 -6.98 -4.57 -19.98
CA SER A 419 -6.41 -3.30 -20.46
C SER A 419 -6.90 -2.08 -19.68
N ILE A 420 -7.87 -2.23 -18.77
CA ILE A 420 -8.44 -1.15 -17.95
C ILE A 420 -7.89 -1.27 -16.54
N ALA A 421 -6.99 -0.35 -16.16
CA ALA A 421 -6.39 -0.36 -14.84
C ALA A 421 -7.45 -0.18 -13.73
N GLU A 422 -8.44 0.69 -13.94
CA GLU A 422 -9.56 0.94 -13.02
C GLU A 422 -10.29 -0.36 -12.62
N ALA A 423 -10.49 -1.29 -13.55
CA ALA A 423 -11.16 -2.58 -13.31
C ALA A 423 -10.40 -3.51 -12.36
N ASN A 424 -9.14 -3.19 -12.06
CA ASN A 424 -8.24 -3.99 -11.24
C ASN A 424 -7.68 -3.20 -10.04
N VAL A 425 -8.26 -2.02 -9.78
CA VAL A 425 -8.06 -1.23 -8.55
C VAL A 425 -9.24 -1.52 -7.62
N TYR A 426 -8.92 -1.84 -6.39
CA TYR A 426 -9.88 -2.22 -5.35
C TYR A 426 -9.70 -1.32 -4.14
N ASP A 427 -10.78 -1.04 -3.43
CA ASP A 427 -10.73 -0.43 -2.11
C ASP A 427 -10.01 -1.37 -1.14
N ALA A 428 -9.05 -0.83 -0.40
CA ALA A 428 -8.21 -1.59 0.53
C ALA A 428 -8.79 -1.66 1.96
N SER A 429 -9.99 -1.15 2.17
CA SER A 429 -10.63 -1.11 3.49
C SER A 429 -10.93 -2.50 4.01
N TYR A 430 -10.67 -2.68 5.31
CA TYR A 430 -11.01 -3.91 6.01
C TYR A 430 -11.25 -3.68 7.51
N VAL A 431 -11.99 -4.62 8.12
CA VAL A 431 -12.10 -4.81 9.57
C VAL A 431 -11.85 -6.30 9.86
N LYS A 432 -10.94 -6.59 10.80
CA LYS A 432 -10.49 -7.96 11.09
C LYS A 432 -10.42 -8.25 12.58
N LEU A 433 -10.82 -9.47 12.94
CA LEU A 433 -10.49 -10.06 14.24
C LEU A 433 -9.04 -10.59 14.15
N ARG A 434 -8.11 -9.77 14.63
CA ARG A 434 -6.66 -10.03 14.52
C ARG A 434 -6.17 -11.08 15.47
N GLU A 435 -6.62 -11.03 16.69
CA GLU A 435 -6.16 -11.93 17.74
C GLU A 435 -7.28 -12.23 18.72
N VAL A 436 -7.33 -13.46 19.18
CA VAL A 436 -8.05 -13.87 20.38
C VAL A 436 -7.08 -14.69 21.22
N ALA A 437 -6.91 -14.32 22.47
CA ALA A 437 -6.05 -15.06 23.38
C ALA A 437 -6.78 -15.40 24.69
N LEU A 438 -6.69 -16.65 25.08
CA LEU A 438 -7.17 -17.17 26.36
C LEU A 438 -5.98 -17.54 27.22
N SER A 439 -5.82 -16.85 28.34
CA SER A 439 -4.69 -17.03 29.26
C SER A 439 -5.16 -17.52 30.62
N TYR A 440 -4.47 -18.51 31.17
CA TYR A 440 -4.72 -19.01 32.48
C TYR A 440 -3.43 -18.94 33.30
N ARG A 441 -3.49 -18.21 34.42
CA ARG A 441 -2.39 -18.13 35.40
C ARG A 441 -2.45 -19.31 36.35
N LEU A 442 -1.39 -20.07 36.42
CA LEU A 442 -1.31 -21.26 37.26
C LEU A 442 -1.35 -20.88 38.75
N PRO A 443 -2.02 -21.70 39.59
CA PRO A 443 -2.05 -21.47 41.04
C PRO A 443 -0.66 -21.44 41.67
N ARG A 444 -0.44 -20.57 42.66
CA ARG A 444 0.84 -20.46 43.36
C ARG A 444 1.35 -21.77 43.94
N LEU A 445 0.45 -22.65 44.37
CA LEU A 445 0.82 -23.97 44.89
C LEU A 445 1.56 -24.84 43.88
N TRP A 446 1.23 -24.68 42.59
CA TRP A 446 1.90 -25.44 41.49
C TRP A 446 3.22 -24.78 41.13
N THR A 447 3.24 -23.44 41.03
CA THR A 447 4.46 -22.70 40.65
C THR A 447 5.55 -22.82 41.71
N GLN A 448 5.19 -22.78 42.95
CA GLN A 448 6.15 -22.96 44.10
C GLN A 448 6.80 -24.33 44.07
N LYS A 449 6.07 -25.41 43.76
CA LYS A 449 6.65 -26.77 43.65
C LYS A 449 7.67 -26.86 42.50
N LEU A 450 7.52 -26.02 41.47
CA LEU A 450 8.44 -25.91 40.35
C LEU A 450 9.54 -24.86 40.56
N HIS A 451 9.65 -24.25 41.74
CA HIS A 451 10.56 -23.14 42.06
C HIS A 451 10.41 -21.93 41.14
N LEU A 452 9.17 -21.71 40.60
CA LEU A 452 8.83 -20.58 39.79
C LEU A 452 8.07 -19.52 40.60
N GLN A 453 8.32 -18.25 40.33
CA GLN A 453 7.58 -17.14 40.94
C GLN A 453 6.14 -17.05 40.37
N GLU A 454 6.00 -17.22 39.08
CA GLU A 454 4.74 -17.19 38.36
C GLU A 454 4.84 -18.03 37.07
N ALA A 455 3.74 -18.64 36.66
CA ALA A 455 3.63 -19.29 35.33
C ALA A 455 2.21 -19.12 34.80
N SER A 456 2.09 -18.99 33.48
CA SER A 456 0.81 -18.93 32.77
C SER A 456 0.85 -19.76 31.51
N VAL A 457 -0.31 -20.23 31.09
CA VAL A 457 -0.52 -20.89 29.81
C VAL A 457 -1.46 -20.03 28.99
N THR A 458 -1.07 -19.74 27.76
CA THR A 458 -1.86 -18.89 26.86
C THR A 458 -2.09 -19.63 25.53
N LEU A 459 -3.34 -19.71 25.11
CA LEU A 459 -3.75 -20.16 23.79
C LEU A 459 -4.08 -18.93 22.95
N THR A 460 -3.37 -18.74 21.84
CA THR A 460 -3.56 -17.57 20.95
C THR A 460 -3.90 -18.01 19.54
N GLY A 461 -5.00 -17.48 19.03
CA GLY A 461 -5.38 -17.55 17.62
C GLY A 461 -5.20 -16.20 16.93
N ARG A 462 -4.58 -16.18 15.74
CA ARG A 462 -4.33 -14.95 14.99
C ARG A 462 -4.97 -14.97 13.61
N ASN A 463 -5.39 -13.78 13.13
CA ASN A 463 -6.03 -13.59 11.83
C ASN A 463 -7.26 -14.50 11.64
N LEU A 464 -8.07 -14.63 12.68
CA LEU A 464 -9.14 -15.62 12.76
C LEU A 464 -10.31 -15.30 11.83
N TRP A 465 -10.61 -14.03 11.63
CA TRP A 465 -11.79 -13.65 10.86
C TRP A 465 -11.63 -12.26 10.24
N THR A 466 -12.01 -12.17 8.95
CA THR A 466 -12.22 -10.88 8.26
C THR A 466 -13.71 -10.54 8.37
N ILE A 467 -14.03 -9.61 9.27
CA ILE A 467 -15.40 -9.19 9.55
C ILE A 467 -15.97 -8.42 8.35
N TYR A 468 -15.14 -7.54 7.78
CA TYR A 468 -15.50 -6.71 6.63
C TYR A 468 -14.29 -6.50 5.71
N LYS A 469 -14.53 -6.54 4.40
CA LYS A 469 -13.58 -6.14 3.36
C LYS A 469 -14.34 -5.71 2.11
N LEU A 470 -13.88 -4.70 1.42
CA LEU A 470 -14.36 -4.31 0.09
C LEU A 470 -13.54 -4.95 -1.02
N SER A 471 -12.28 -5.22 -0.77
CA SER A 471 -11.40 -5.86 -1.76
C SER A 471 -11.72 -7.36 -1.90
N LEU A 472 -11.82 -7.83 -3.14
CA LEU A 472 -11.87 -9.25 -3.50
C LEU A 472 -10.54 -9.97 -3.31
N ILE A 473 -9.45 -9.22 -3.07
CA ILE A 473 -8.11 -9.75 -2.87
C ILE A 473 -7.95 -10.12 -1.40
N HIS A 474 -7.43 -11.30 -1.14
CA HIS A 474 -7.04 -11.74 0.20
C HIS A 474 -5.77 -10.99 0.65
N ILE A 475 -5.89 -9.75 1.09
CA ILE A 475 -4.77 -8.93 1.60
C ILE A 475 -4.17 -9.54 2.88
N SER A 476 -4.76 -10.58 3.43
CA SER A 476 -4.41 -11.14 4.74
C SER A 476 -4.23 -12.64 4.81
N GLU A 477 -4.24 -13.37 3.70
CA GLU A 477 -3.78 -14.74 3.79
C GLU A 477 -2.27 -14.74 4.03
N PRO A 478 -1.78 -15.32 5.13
CA PRO A 478 -0.38 -15.61 5.22
C PRO A 478 -0.07 -16.48 3.98
N THR A 479 0.86 -16.04 3.15
CA THR A 479 1.46 -16.93 2.16
C THR A 479 1.83 -18.20 2.90
N ARG A 480 1.08 -19.27 2.69
CA ARG A 480 1.56 -20.61 3.04
C ARG A 480 2.85 -20.74 2.25
N ARG A 481 3.97 -20.54 2.93
CA ARG A 481 5.24 -21.07 2.46
C ARG A 481 5.03 -22.58 2.47
N THR A 482 4.68 -23.14 1.31
CA THR A 482 4.92 -24.55 1.09
C THR A 482 6.41 -24.74 1.30
N PRO A 483 6.84 -25.61 2.21
CA PRO A 483 8.25 -25.96 2.29
C PRO A 483 8.61 -26.53 0.90
N ILE A 484 9.60 -25.92 0.27
CA ILE A 484 10.23 -26.51 -0.89
C ILE A 484 10.93 -27.76 -0.36
N SER A 485 10.36 -28.92 -0.63
CA SER A 485 11.01 -30.23 -0.43
C SER A 485 12.13 -30.39 -1.43
#